data_a4e4a34b72752a52aa01ee3d441b9b14
#
_entry.id   a4e4a34b72752a52aa01ee3d441b9b14
#
_cell.length_a   1.000
_cell.length_b   1.000
_cell.length_c   1.000
_cell.angle_alpha   90.00
_cell.angle_beta   90.00
_cell.angle_gamma   90.00
#
_symmetry.space_group_name_H-M   'P 1'
#
loop_
_entity.id
_entity.type
_entity.pdbx_description
1 polymer ?
#
loop_
_entity_poly.entity_id
_entity_poly.type
_entity_poly.pdbx_seq_one_letter_code
_entity_poly.pdbx_strand_id
1 'polypeptide(L)'
;QKRGRDKEIAISPNSNVVHIYQKQGEEWTKIHELTEHSGRITGIDWAPESNRIVTCASDRNAYVWTLKDGVWKPTLVLVRINRAATCVKWSPLENKFALGSGAKLISVCYFEKENDWWLSKHIKKPINSTVLSLDWHPNNILLAAGSADLHCRIFSAYIKDIEDKPGPTPWGSKMPFGEVLLEYKECGGWVHSVCFSPSGDALAWVSHNSAISVANATQAKEVTQLTTGHLPLLSVLYVSETEIVAAGHDCCPYQFSYKGPGCLEFVKKVDIPKQSSKGNMSAMQHFRNLDKKAITEEEETGLGCLHQNSITELCVLEGPKAKVEKFSSVGLDGAMVVWDFKH
;
A
#
# COMPACT_ATOMS: atom_id res chain seq x y z
N GLN A 1 -2.32 -5.41 -5.23
CA GLN A 1 -1.30 -5.99 -6.13
C GLN A 1 -0.02 -6.27 -5.36
N LYS A 2 0.65 -7.40 -5.60
CA LYS A 2 1.96 -7.72 -5.03
C LYS A 2 2.79 -8.55 -5.99
N ARG A 3 4.13 -8.46 -5.86
CA ARG A 3 5.08 -9.18 -6.68
C ARG A 3 5.51 -10.48 -5.97
N GLY A 4 5.50 -11.59 -6.72
CA GLY A 4 6.12 -12.84 -6.36
C GLY A 4 7.55 -12.98 -6.90
N ARG A 5 8.08 -14.20 -6.82
CA ARG A 5 9.30 -14.60 -7.53
C ARG A 5 9.02 -14.61 -9.06
N ASP A 6 10.06 -14.64 -9.85
CA ASP A 6 10.00 -14.89 -11.32
C ASP A 6 9.06 -13.96 -12.12
N LYS A 7 9.02 -12.66 -11.77
CA LYS A 7 8.18 -11.66 -12.46
C LYS A 7 6.67 -11.98 -12.42
N GLU A 8 6.21 -12.55 -11.31
CA GLU A 8 4.80 -12.80 -11.07
C GLU A 8 4.17 -11.65 -10.27
N ILE A 9 2.89 -11.42 -10.51
CA ILE A 9 2.08 -10.46 -9.77
C ILE A 9 0.73 -11.08 -9.39
N ALA A 10 0.23 -10.73 -8.20
CA ALA A 10 -1.10 -11.10 -7.73
C ALA A 10 -2.03 -9.87 -7.73
N ILE A 11 -3.18 -9.97 -8.37
CA ILE A 11 -4.15 -8.89 -8.52
C ILE A 11 -5.55 -9.41 -8.21
N SER A 12 -6.36 -8.65 -7.47
CA SER A 12 -7.80 -8.88 -7.38
C SER A 12 -8.53 -7.91 -8.30
N PRO A 13 -9.40 -8.40 -9.22
CA PRO A 13 -10.19 -7.57 -10.12
C PRO A 13 -11.46 -7.04 -9.44
N ASN A 14 -11.38 -6.57 -8.20
CA ASN A 14 -12.48 -6.08 -7.38
C ASN A 14 -13.60 -7.12 -7.14
N SER A 15 -13.22 -8.39 -7.04
CA SER A 15 -14.11 -9.53 -6.83
C SER A 15 -13.64 -10.39 -5.64
N ASN A 16 -14.17 -11.57 -5.50
CA ASN A 16 -13.78 -12.54 -4.47
C ASN A 16 -12.60 -13.44 -4.88
N VAL A 17 -12.00 -13.20 -6.05
CA VAL A 17 -10.89 -13.99 -6.57
C VAL A 17 -9.60 -13.18 -6.64
N VAL A 18 -8.47 -13.87 -6.61
CA VAL A 18 -7.15 -13.31 -6.91
C VAL A 18 -6.59 -14.00 -8.14
N HIS A 19 -6.18 -13.23 -9.12
CA HIS A 19 -5.49 -13.71 -10.30
C HIS A 19 -3.98 -13.56 -10.13
N ILE A 20 -3.23 -14.58 -10.49
CA ILE A 20 -1.77 -14.54 -10.56
C ILE A 20 -1.37 -14.49 -12.02
N TYR A 21 -0.60 -13.48 -12.38
CA TYR A 21 -0.08 -13.28 -13.72
C TYR A 21 1.43 -13.43 -13.71
N GLN A 22 1.98 -13.99 -14.78
CA GLN A 22 3.40 -14.07 -15.05
C GLN A 22 3.75 -13.26 -16.29
N LYS A 23 4.84 -12.50 -16.23
CA LYS A 23 5.34 -11.75 -17.38
C LYS A 23 6.09 -12.69 -18.34
N GLN A 24 5.58 -12.82 -19.55
CA GLN A 24 6.19 -13.58 -20.64
C GLN A 24 6.51 -12.62 -21.80
N GLY A 25 7.80 -12.25 -21.94
CA GLY A 25 8.19 -11.18 -22.87
C GLY A 25 7.58 -9.84 -22.45
N GLU A 26 6.78 -9.24 -23.31
CA GLU A 26 6.06 -7.99 -23.06
C GLU A 26 4.65 -8.19 -22.51
N GLU A 27 4.12 -9.42 -22.54
CA GLU A 27 2.74 -9.72 -22.15
C GLU A 27 2.64 -10.31 -20.75
N TRP A 28 1.48 -10.06 -20.08
CA TRP A 28 1.12 -10.65 -18.82
C TRP A 28 0.07 -11.73 -19.02
N THR A 29 0.43 -12.99 -18.73
CA THR A 29 -0.44 -14.16 -18.87
C THR A 29 -0.93 -14.62 -17.51
N LYS A 30 -2.26 -14.82 -17.35
CA LYS A 30 -2.84 -15.39 -16.15
C LYS A 30 -2.46 -16.87 -16.04
N ILE A 31 -1.79 -17.24 -14.94
CA ILE A 31 -1.30 -18.60 -14.70
C ILE A 31 -2.06 -19.30 -13.58
N HIS A 32 -2.59 -18.58 -12.59
CA HIS A 32 -3.37 -19.16 -11.49
C HIS A 32 -4.53 -18.26 -11.09
N GLU A 33 -5.52 -18.86 -10.40
CA GLU A 33 -6.66 -18.21 -9.81
C GLU A 33 -6.92 -18.77 -8.40
N LEU A 34 -7.08 -17.89 -7.40
CA LEU A 34 -7.33 -18.24 -6.00
C LEU A 34 -8.79 -17.90 -5.66
N THR A 35 -9.60 -18.88 -5.33
CA THR A 35 -11.08 -18.76 -5.32
C THR A 35 -11.78 -19.07 -3.98
N GLU A 36 -11.04 -19.24 -2.86
CA GLU A 36 -11.63 -19.64 -1.57
C GLU A 36 -12.50 -18.59 -0.88
N HIS A 37 -12.28 -17.31 -1.16
CA HIS A 37 -13.07 -16.25 -0.53
C HIS A 37 -14.50 -16.18 -1.06
N SER A 38 -15.47 -16.00 -0.15
CA SER A 38 -16.87 -15.76 -0.49
C SER A 38 -17.24 -14.27 -0.60
N GLY A 39 -16.35 -13.37 -0.17
CA GLY A 39 -16.51 -11.93 -0.22
C GLY A 39 -15.39 -11.26 -1.00
N ARG A 40 -15.61 -9.98 -1.36
CA ARG A 40 -14.63 -9.19 -2.12
C ARG A 40 -13.29 -9.14 -1.38
N ILE A 41 -12.21 -9.39 -2.12
CA ILE A 41 -10.84 -9.26 -1.63
C ILE A 41 -10.57 -7.79 -1.28
N THR A 42 -10.03 -7.55 -0.10
CA THR A 42 -9.71 -6.22 0.42
C THR A 42 -8.21 -6.02 0.63
N GLY A 43 -7.45 -7.10 0.71
CA GLY A 43 -6.01 -7.04 0.84
C GLY A 43 -5.31 -8.29 0.34
N ILE A 44 -4.14 -8.09 -0.26
CA ILE A 44 -3.24 -9.14 -0.74
C ILE A 44 -1.83 -8.74 -0.34
N ASP A 45 -1.05 -9.67 0.18
CA ASP A 45 0.39 -9.47 0.33
C ASP A 45 1.14 -10.76 0.01
N TRP A 46 2.26 -10.63 -0.71
CA TRP A 46 3.09 -11.74 -1.14
C TRP A 46 4.43 -11.69 -0.45
N ALA A 47 4.75 -12.73 0.31
CA ALA A 47 6.02 -12.94 0.96
C ALA A 47 7.04 -13.50 -0.06
N PRO A 48 8.01 -12.71 -0.53
CA PRO A 48 8.86 -13.11 -1.65
C PRO A 48 9.84 -14.23 -1.29
N GLU A 49 10.33 -14.28 -0.06
CA GLU A 49 11.31 -15.29 0.37
C GLU A 49 10.66 -16.66 0.59
N SER A 50 9.57 -16.70 1.32
CA SER A 50 8.84 -17.94 1.59
C SER A 50 7.90 -18.35 0.47
N ASN A 51 7.69 -17.49 -0.52
CA ASN A 51 6.74 -17.67 -1.62
C ASN A 51 5.33 -18.04 -1.13
N ARG A 52 4.83 -17.29 -0.13
CA ARG A 52 3.48 -17.42 0.40
C ARG A 52 2.68 -16.15 0.13
N ILE A 53 1.42 -16.32 -0.23
CA ILE A 53 0.49 -15.20 -0.39
C ILE A 53 -0.45 -15.20 0.82
N VAL A 54 -0.73 -14.04 1.39
CA VAL A 54 -1.83 -13.84 2.32
C VAL A 54 -2.90 -13.00 1.66
N THR A 55 -4.15 -13.40 1.81
CA THR A 55 -5.32 -12.67 1.34
C THR A 55 -6.29 -12.43 2.48
N CYS A 56 -7.00 -11.31 2.43
CA CYS A 56 -8.13 -11.05 3.32
C CYS A 56 -9.29 -10.44 2.52
N ALA A 57 -10.51 -10.60 3.04
CA ALA A 57 -11.69 -10.19 2.31
C ALA A 57 -12.82 -9.66 3.22
N SER A 58 -13.87 -9.15 2.57
CA SER A 58 -15.08 -8.69 3.25
C SER A 58 -15.87 -9.82 3.93
N ASP A 59 -15.59 -11.08 3.61
CA ASP A 59 -16.13 -12.28 4.28
C ASP A 59 -15.57 -12.51 5.70
N ARG A 60 -14.69 -11.64 6.17
CA ARG A 60 -14.06 -11.68 7.50
C ARG A 60 -13.05 -12.80 7.68
N ASN A 61 -12.62 -13.45 6.59
CA ASN A 61 -11.62 -14.49 6.58
C ASN A 61 -10.27 -13.97 6.06
N ALA A 62 -9.23 -14.70 6.41
CA ALA A 62 -7.91 -14.61 5.78
C ALA A 62 -7.43 -16.01 5.41
N TYR A 63 -6.73 -16.11 4.30
CA TYR A 63 -6.09 -17.35 3.86
C TYR A 63 -4.61 -17.11 3.63
N VAL A 64 -3.78 -18.06 4.06
CA VAL A 64 -2.39 -18.18 3.65
C VAL A 64 -2.31 -19.24 2.57
N TRP A 65 -1.81 -18.83 1.41
CA TRP A 65 -1.65 -19.68 0.25
C TRP A 65 -0.20 -20.11 0.12
N THR A 66 0.01 -21.40 -0.04
CA THR A 66 1.33 -22.01 -0.21
C THR A 66 1.36 -22.78 -1.51
N LEU A 67 2.37 -22.54 -2.35
CA LEU A 67 2.55 -23.27 -3.60
C LEU A 67 3.14 -24.65 -3.30
N LYS A 68 2.38 -25.72 -3.60
CA LYS A 68 2.81 -27.12 -3.47
C LYS A 68 2.48 -27.86 -4.76
N ASP A 69 3.50 -28.46 -5.36
CA ASP A 69 3.36 -29.25 -6.60
C ASP A 69 2.69 -28.46 -7.75
N GLY A 70 3.03 -27.17 -7.88
CA GLY A 70 2.47 -26.28 -8.90
C GLY A 70 1.05 -25.78 -8.62
N VAL A 71 0.47 -26.11 -7.46
CA VAL A 71 -0.89 -25.70 -7.06
C VAL A 71 -0.86 -24.85 -5.79
N TRP A 72 -1.56 -23.73 -5.79
CA TRP A 72 -1.74 -22.90 -4.61
C TRP A 72 -2.76 -23.52 -3.67
N LYS A 73 -2.31 -23.95 -2.49
CA LYS A 73 -3.15 -24.56 -1.46
C LYS A 73 -3.49 -23.54 -0.38
N PRO A 74 -4.78 -23.27 -0.11
CA PRO A 74 -5.22 -22.36 0.93
C PRO A 74 -5.12 -22.99 2.33
N THR A 75 -4.76 -22.17 3.32
CA THR A 75 -4.89 -22.48 4.74
C THR A 75 -5.70 -21.37 5.38
N LEU A 76 -6.87 -21.70 5.93
CA LEU A 76 -7.72 -20.73 6.63
C LEU A 76 -7.02 -20.26 7.91
N VAL A 77 -7.00 -18.93 8.12
CA VAL A 77 -6.52 -18.33 9.36
C VAL A 77 -7.69 -17.79 10.18
N LEU A 78 -7.84 -18.27 11.40
CA LEU A 78 -8.90 -17.85 12.31
C LEU A 78 -8.59 -16.47 12.91
N VAL A 79 -8.91 -15.41 12.18
CA VAL A 79 -8.64 -14.02 12.58
C VAL A 79 -9.62 -13.47 13.64
N ARG A 80 -10.75 -14.15 13.87
CA ARG A 80 -11.76 -13.85 14.91
C ARG A 80 -12.26 -12.39 14.89
N ILE A 81 -12.57 -11.88 13.72
CA ILE A 81 -13.15 -10.56 13.52
C ILE A 81 -14.63 -10.65 13.17
N ASN A 82 -15.43 -9.66 13.57
CA ASN A 82 -16.88 -9.59 13.32
C ASN A 82 -17.29 -8.54 12.28
N ARG A 83 -16.31 -7.88 11.65
CA ARG A 83 -16.47 -6.93 10.54
C ARG A 83 -15.45 -7.26 9.46
N ALA A 84 -15.67 -6.76 8.25
CA ALA A 84 -14.79 -6.95 7.11
C ALA A 84 -13.31 -6.68 7.45
N ALA A 85 -12.42 -7.52 6.94
CA ALA A 85 -11.01 -7.19 6.85
C ALA A 85 -10.81 -6.07 5.82
N THR A 86 -9.81 -5.23 5.99
CA THR A 86 -9.58 -4.03 5.16
C THR A 86 -8.22 -4.01 4.48
N CYS A 87 -7.21 -4.55 5.15
CA CYS A 87 -5.83 -4.60 4.65
C CYS A 87 -5.06 -5.73 5.33
N VAL A 88 -3.99 -6.19 4.70
CA VAL A 88 -3.09 -7.21 5.24
C VAL A 88 -1.66 -6.95 4.79
N LYS A 89 -0.68 -7.23 5.66
CA LYS A 89 0.75 -7.09 5.38
C LYS A 89 1.56 -8.18 6.08
N TRP A 90 2.44 -8.86 5.35
CA TRP A 90 3.48 -9.70 5.90
C TRP A 90 4.51 -8.86 6.67
N SER A 91 5.02 -9.40 7.75
CA SER A 91 6.18 -8.82 8.44
C SER A 91 7.46 -9.04 7.62
N PRO A 92 8.52 -8.22 7.80
CA PRO A 92 9.75 -8.33 7.01
C PRO A 92 10.44 -9.71 7.05
N LEU A 93 10.39 -10.42 8.19
CA LEU A 93 10.91 -11.77 8.32
C LEU A 93 9.92 -12.86 7.88
N GLU A 94 8.75 -12.49 7.38
CA GLU A 94 7.71 -13.41 6.88
C GLU A 94 7.25 -14.48 7.88
N ASN A 95 7.53 -14.28 9.17
CA ASN A 95 7.15 -15.19 10.26
C ASN A 95 5.78 -14.90 10.86
N LYS A 96 5.20 -13.75 10.53
CA LYS A 96 3.86 -13.29 10.94
C LYS A 96 3.30 -12.30 9.93
N PHE A 97 2.02 -11.99 10.02
CA PHE A 97 1.37 -10.93 9.26
C PHE A 97 0.37 -10.17 10.13
N ALA A 98 0.06 -8.94 9.76
CA ALA A 98 -0.95 -8.13 10.41
C ALA A 98 -2.12 -7.89 9.46
N LEU A 99 -3.34 -7.90 10.00
CA LEU A 99 -4.58 -7.68 9.29
C LEU A 99 -5.37 -6.58 10.01
N GLY A 100 -5.74 -5.53 9.28
CA GLY A 100 -6.64 -4.48 9.72
C GLY A 100 -8.10 -4.82 9.45
N SER A 101 -9.01 -4.26 10.25
CA SER A 101 -10.44 -4.55 10.09
C SER A 101 -11.35 -3.39 10.48
N GLY A 102 -12.61 -3.45 10.00
CA GLY A 102 -13.71 -2.60 10.44
C GLY A 102 -14.18 -2.91 11.88
N ALA A 103 -13.67 -3.98 12.49
CA ALA A 103 -13.94 -4.35 13.87
C ALA A 103 -13.16 -3.51 14.89
N LYS A 104 -12.51 -2.42 14.46
CA LYS A 104 -11.71 -1.52 15.30
C LYS A 104 -10.56 -2.25 16.00
N LEU A 105 -9.91 -3.14 15.28
CA LEU A 105 -8.80 -3.92 15.78
C LEU A 105 -7.86 -4.34 14.65
N ILE A 106 -6.64 -4.68 15.05
CA ILE A 106 -5.64 -5.31 14.22
C ILE A 106 -5.45 -6.75 14.73
N SER A 107 -5.50 -7.72 13.83
CA SER A 107 -5.12 -9.10 14.12
C SER A 107 -3.68 -9.32 13.68
N VAL A 108 -2.79 -9.65 14.61
CA VAL A 108 -1.43 -10.11 14.30
C VAL A 108 -1.45 -11.64 14.34
N CYS A 109 -1.17 -12.25 13.19
CA CYS A 109 -1.25 -13.69 13.00
C CYS A 109 0.15 -14.28 12.82
N TYR A 110 0.43 -15.37 13.49
CA TYR A 110 1.71 -16.08 13.44
C TYR A 110 1.49 -17.60 13.45
N PHE A 111 2.43 -18.32 12.88
CA PHE A 111 2.35 -19.77 12.77
C PHE A 111 2.95 -20.45 14.00
N GLU A 112 2.15 -21.27 14.66
CA GLU A 112 2.58 -22.09 15.80
C GLU A 112 2.98 -23.48 15.31
N LYS A 113 4.28 -23.77 15.39
CA LYS A 113 4.85 -25.00 14.83
C LYS A 113 4.40 -26.28 15.57
N GLU A 114 4.16 -26.17 16.87
CA GLU A 114 3.79 -27.34 17.69
C GLU A 114 2.43 -27.91 17.32
N ASN A 115 1.47 -27.03 17.00
CA ASN A 115 0.09 -27.42 16.63
C ASN A 115 -0.18 -27.34 15.13
N ASP A 116 0.80 -26.93 14.30
CA ASP A 116 0.70 -26.80 12.84
C ASP A 116 -0.46 -25.89 12.38
N TRP A 117 -0.67 -24.76 13.07
CA TRP A 117 -1.72 -23.84 12.72
C TRP A 117 -1.37 -22.36 12.94
N TRP A 118 -2.21 -21.48 12.37
CA TRP A 118 -2.10 -20.04 12.53
C TRP A 118 -2.88 -19.56 13.76
N LEU A 119 -2.20 -18.85 14.66
CA LEU A 119 -2.79 -18.17 15.80
C LEU A 119 -2.95 -16.66 15.51
N SER A 120 -3.93 -16.02 16.17
CA SER A 120 -4.13 -14.57 16.10
C SER A 120 -4.15 -13.94 17.49
N LYS A 121 -3.39 -12.84 17.65
CA LYS A 121 -3.45 -11.93 18.81
C LYS A 121 -4.01 -10.58 18.35
N HIS A 122 -4.84 -9.93 19.16
CA HIS A 122 -5.54 -8.70 18.78
C HIS A 122 -4.98 -7.46 19.47
N ILE A 123 -4.76 -6.40 18.70
CA ILE A 123 -4.55 -5.04 19.19
C ILE A 123 -5.88 -4.30 19.03
N LYS A 124 -6.52 -3.91 20.14
CA LYS A 124 -7.85 -3.28 20.15
C LYS A 124 -7.80 -1.82 20.57
N LYS A 125 -7.22 -1.54 21.75
CA LYS A 125 -7.12 -0.17 22.28
C LYS A 125 -5.82 0.49 21.81
N PRO A 126 -5.84 1.77 21.50
CA PRO A 126 -6.97 2.75 21.55
C PRO A 126 -7.72 2.94 20.22
N ILE A 127 -7.77 1.94 19.34
CA ILE A 127 -8.36 2.04 17.99
C ILE A 127 -9.89 2.23 18.14
N ASN A 128 -10.41 3.36 17.60
CA ASN A 128 -11.81 3.73 17.75
C ASN A 128 -12.64 3.61 16.46
N SER A 129 -12.00 3.35 15.32
CA SER A 129 -12.68 3.18 14.04
C SER A 129 -11.96 2.14 13.14
N THR A 130 -12.39 2.02 11.90
CA THR A 130 -11.81 1.10 10.91
C THR A 130 -10.32 1.35 10.71
N VAL A 131 -9.52 0.29 10.77
CA VAL A 131 -8.10 0.33 10.35
C VAL A 131 -8.07 0.29 8.82
N LEU A 132 -7.44 1.27 8.20
CA LEU A 132 -7.42 1.42 6.73
C LEU A 132 -6.11 0.93 6.11
N SER A 133 -5.00 1.08 6.81
CA SER A 133 -3.68 0.73 6.30
C SER A 133 -2.75 0.26 7.42
N LEU A 134 -1.82 -0.61 7.05
CA LEU A 134 -0.78 -1.16 7.91
C LEU A 134 0.55 -1.15 7.17
N ASP A 135 1.65 -0.90 7.89
CA ASP A 135 3.00 -1.15 7.40
C ASP A 135 3.91 -1.59 8.54
N TRP A 136 4.84 -2.50 8.25
CA TRP A 136 5.80 -2.99 9.20
C TRP A 136 7.09 -2.19 9.17
N HIS A 137 7.61 -1.89 10.35
CA HIS A 137 8.97 -1.40 10.50
C HIS A 137 9.98 -2.49 10.11
N PRO A 138 11.15 -2.14 9.53
CA PRO A 138 12.17 -3.11 9.13
C PRO A 138 12.65 -4.04 10.25
N ASN A 139 12.51 -3.63 11.53
CA ASN A 139 12.89 -4.48 12.68
C ASN A 139 11.94 -5.64 12.97
N ASN A 140 10.90 -5.84 12.17
CA ASN A 140 9.90 -6.89 12.33
C ASN A 140 8.97 -6.77 13.57
N ILE A 141 9.21 -5.80 14.46
CA ILE A 141 8.52 -5.67 15.76
C ILE A 141 7.46 -4.56 15.72
N LEU A 142 7.80 -3.40 15.14
CA LEU A 142 6.88 -2.26 15.16
C LEU A 142 5.92 -2.33 13.97
N LEU A 143 4.70 -1.92 14.23
CA LEU A 143 3.61 -1.91 13.26
C LEU A 143 2.95 -0.53 13.25
N ALA A 144 3.00 0.16 12.12
CA ALA A 144 2.24 1.38 11.89
C ALA A 144 0.82 1.06 11.43
N ALA A 145 -0.13 1.86 11.87
CA ALA A 145 -1.54 1.74 11.50
C ALA A 145 -2.16 3.11 11.25
N GLY A 146 -2.80 3.26 10.10
CA GLY A 146 -3.69 4.37 9.78
C GLY A 146 -5.14 3.95 9.92
N SER A 147 -5.96 4.81 10.52
CA SER A 147 -7.36 4.48 10.74
C SER A 147 -8.31 5.64 10.46
N ALA A 148 -9.59 5.30 10.30
CA ALA A 148 -10.67 6.25 10.06
C ALA A 148 -11.07 7.04 11.35
N ASP A 149 -10.43 6.81 12.49
CA ASP A 149 -10.56 7.63 13.68
C ASP A 149 -9.62 8.85 13.68
N LEU A 150 -9.06 9.19 12.53
CA LEU A 150 -8.17 10.34 12.27
C LEU A 150 -6.80 10.23 12.96
N HIS A 151 -6.37 9.02 13.26
CA HIS A 151 -5.11 8.79 13.95
C HIS A 151 -4.16 7.91 13.14
N CYS A 152 -2.88 8.26 13.21
CA CYS A 152 -1.77 7.39 12.83
C CYS A 152 -1.08 6.90 14.10
N ARG A 153 -0.86 5.60 14.22
CA ARG A 153 -0.30 4.97 15.43
C ARG A 153 0.83 4.02 15.11
N ILE A 154 1.76 3.89 16.04
CA ILE A 154 2.79 2.85 16.03
C ILE A 154 2.59 1.96 17.24
N PHE A 155 2.47 0.67 16.99
CA PHE A 155 2.27 -0.36 18.01
C PHE A 155 3.49 -1.29 18.08
N SER A 156 3.69 -1.89 19.25
CA SER A 156 4.49 -3.10 19.36
C SER A 156 3.64 -4.30 18.94
N ALA A 157 4.11 -5.04 17.95
CA ALA A 157 3.56 -6.31 17.52
C ALA A 157 4.51 -7.49 17.84
N TYR A 158 5.27 -7.35 18.91
CA TYR A 158 6.19 -8.35 19.42
C TYR A 158 5.46 -9.61 19.88
N ILE A 159 5.88 -10.77 19.38
CA ILE A 159 5.33 -12.08 19.74
C ILE A 159 6.42 -12.92 20.41
N LYS A 160 6.33 -13.05 21.73
CA LYS A 160 7.32 -13.79 22.56
C LYS A 160 7.56 -15.23 22.09
N ASP A 161 6.53 -15.84 21.50
CA ASP A 161 6.56 -17.26 21.13
C ASP A 161 7.41 -17.55 19.88
N ILE A 162 7.72 -16.51 19.09
CA ILE A 162 8.43 -16.64 17.80
C ILE A 162 9.59 -15.66 17.63
N GLU A 163 9.83 -14.77 18.60
CA GLU A 163 10.83 -13.69 18.50
C GLU A 163 11.60 -13.52 19.80
N ASP A 164 12.86 -13.12 19.67
CA ASP A 164 13.67 -12.69 20.80
C ASP A 164 13.19 -11.35 21.36
N LYS A 165 13.41 -11.13 22.66
CA LYS A 165 13.01 -9.89 23.32
C LYS A 165 13.71 -8.69 22.67
N PRO A 166 12.94 -7.75 22.07
CA PRO A 166 13.52 -6.59 21.38
C PRO A 166 14.16 -5.60 22.37
N GLY A 167 15.21 -4.94 21.92
CA GLY A 167 15.77 -3.79 22.57
C GLY A 167 14.93 -2.51 22.37
N PRO A 168 15.32 -1.39 23.01
CA PRO A 168 14.71 -0.10 22.80
C PRO A 168 14.96 0.39 21.36
N THR A 169 14.00 1.15 20.82
CA THR A 169 14.09 1.80 19.51
C THR A 169 13.89 3.31 19.66
N PRO A 170 14.25 4.13 18.66
CA PRO A 170 13.94 5.56 18.68
C PRO A 170 12.42 5.84 18.79
N TRP A 171 11.56 4.91 18.34
CA TRP A 171 10.12 5.01 18.46
C TRP A 171 9.58 4.73 19.87
N GLY A 172 10.29 3.93 20.68
CA GLY A 172 9.92 3.61 22.06
C GLY A 172 10.77 2.48 22.64
N SER A 173 10.67 2.31 23.96
CA SER A 173 11.48 1.33 24.71
C SER A 173 10.67 0.17 25.29
N LYS A 174 9.36 0.34 25.48
CA LYS A 174 8.48 -0.69 26.02
C LYS A 174 7.82 -1.45 24.89
N MET A 175 8.08 -2.74 24.79
CA MET A 175 7.67 -3.58 23.64
C MET A 175 6.72 -4.74 23.99
N PRO A 176 5.87 -4.70 25.06
CA PRO A 176 4.87 -5.73 25.20
C PRO A 176 3.90 -5.67 24.01
N PHE A 177 3.34 -6.81 23.64
CA PHE A 177 2.38 -6.90 22.52
C PHE A 177 1.21 -5.93 22.71
N GLY A 178 0.92 -5.14 21.68
CA GLY A 178 -0.19 -4.18 21.65
C GLY A 178 0.09 -2.85 22.34
N GLU A 179 1.30 -2.63 22.86
CA GLU A 179 1.70 -1.32 23.42
C GLU A 179 1.68 -0.26 22.34
N VAL A 180 1.10 0.90 22.66
CA VAL A 180 1.12 2.09 21.81
C VAL A 180 2.42 2.84 22.07
N LEU A 181 3.29 2.88 21.11
CA LEU A 181 4.55 3.61 21.20
C LEU A 181 4.40 5.08 20.83
N LEU A 182 3.55 5.35 19.83
CA LEU A 182 3.20 6.68 19.36
C LEU A 182 1.77 6.74 18.85
N GLU A 183 1.16 7.90 19.06
CA GLU A 183 -0.16 8.24 18.56
C GLU A 183 -0.16 9.69 18.05
N TYR A 184 -0.41 9.87 16.77
CA TYR A 184 -0.59 11.17 16.11
C TYR A 184 -2.08 11.41 15.94
N LYS A 185 -2.62 12.45 16.63
CA LYS A 185 -4.07 12.71 16.75
C LYS A 185 -4.60 13.75 15.78
N GLU A 186 -3.71 14.54 15.20
CA GLU A 186 -4.08 15.69 14.35
C GLU A 186 -3.81 15.42 12.87
N CYS A 187 -4.25 14.25 12.38
CA CYS A 187 -4.06 13.91 10.98
C CYS A 187 -5.01 14.65 10.02
N GLY A 188 -5.99 15.41 10.55
CA GLY A 188 -6.91 16.25 9.76
C GLY A 188 -7.95 15.49 8.92
N GLY A 189 -7.86 14.17 8.81
CA GLY A 189 -8.77 13.31 8.06
C GLY A 189 -8.48 11.83 8.28
N TRP A 190 -9.26 10.95 7.67
CA TRP A 190 -9.01 9.52 7.65
C TRP A 190 -7.60 9.24 7.13
N VAL A 191 -6.82 8.44 7.85
CA VAL A 191 -5.47 8.05 7.43
C VAL A 191 -5.59 6.87 6.48
N HIS A 192 -5.44 7.14 5.18
CA HIS A 192 -5.66 6.16 4.12
C HIS A 192 -4.51 5.19 3.96
N SER A 193 -3.28 5.67 4.10
CA SER A 193 -2.09 4.86 3.88
C SER A 193 -0.96 5.31 4.79
N VAL A 194 -0.17 4.35 5.27
CA VAL A 194 1.04 4.55 6.08
C VAL A 194 2.19 3.77 5.46
N CYS A 195 3.42 4.30 5.55
CA CYS A 195 4.60 3.64 5.03
C CYS A 195 5.84 4.07 5.84
N PHE A 196 6.60 3.11 6.40
CA PHE A 196 7.91 3.38 6.99
C PHE A 196 8.95 3.66 5.91
N SER A 197 9.94 4.49 6.21
CA SER A 197 11.15 4.61 5.39
C SER A 197 11.94 3.29 5.35
N PRO A 198 12.87 3.10 4.42
CA PRO A 198 13.72 1.92 4.35
C PRO A 198 14.51 1.63 5.62
N SER A 199 15.04 2.66 6.28
CA SER A 199 15.72 2.54 7.58
C SER A 199 14.75 2.29 8.76
N GLY A 200 13.49 2.70 8.62
CA GLY A 200 12.51 2.74 9.69
C GLY A 200 12.57 4.01 10.55
N ASP A 201 13.49 4.92 10.29
CA ASP A 201 13.63 6.15 11.08
C ASP A 201 12.54 7.19 10.79
N ALA A 202 11.82 7.05 9.70
CA ALA A 202 10.69 7.91 9.35
C ALA A 202 9.43 7.11 9.03
N LEU A 203 8.28 7.70 9.32
CA LEU A 203 6.95 7.18 8.97
C LEU A 203 6.19 8.25 8.19
N ALA A 204 5.82 7.94 6.95
CA ALA A 204 4.96 8.77 6.13
C ALA A 204 3.51 8.28 6.17
N TRP A 205 2.57 9.20 6.10
CA TRP A 205 1.15 8.88 5.91
C TRP A 205 0.43 9.93 5.08
N VAL A 206 -0.67 9.52 4.47
CA VAL A 206 -1.57 10.38 3.71
C VAL A 206 -2.96 10.33 4.30
N SER A 207 -3.62 11.48 4.35
CA SER A 207 -4.94 11.65 4.97
C SER A 207 -5.94 12.31 4.02
N HIS A 208 -7.22 12.15 4.34
CA HIS A 208 -8.34 12.60 3.48
C HIS A 208 -8.44 14.13 3.34
N ASN A 209 -7.71 14.90 4.13
CA ASN A 209 -7.59 16.36 4.01
C ASN A 209 -6.56 16.81 2.95
N SER A 210 -6.17 15.94 2.01
CA SER A 210 -5.18 16.21 0.97
C SER A 210 -3.78 16.54 1.52
N ALA A 211 -3.45 16.01 2.68
CA ALA A 211 -2.14 16.20 3.30
C ALA A 211 -1.29 14.93 3.23
N ILE A 212 0.01 15.11 3.02
CA ILE A 212 1.05 14.15 3.30
C ILE A 212 1.82 14.61 4.53
N SER A 213 2.08 13.69 5.44
CA SER A 213 2.79 13.94 6.70
C SER A 213 3.91 12.94 6.88
N VAL A 214 5.00 13.37 7.48
CA VAL A 214 6.15 12.53 7.82
C VAL A 214 6.57 12.82 9.26
N ALA A 215 6.70 11.77 10.06
CA ALA A 215 7.28 11.81 11.40
C ALA A 215 8.68 11.19 11.37
N ASN A 216 9.63 11.80 12.08
CA ASN A 216 10.99 11.28 12.22
C ASN A 216 11.25 10.83 13.66
N ALA A 217 11.68 9.58 13.84
CA ALA A 217 11.91 8.96 15.15
C ALA A 217 13.12 9.55 15.89
N THR A 218 14.18 9.89 15.16
CA THR A 218 15.47 10.34 15.71
C THR A 218 15.46 11.82 16.08
N GLN A 219 14.52 12.61 15.53
CA GLN A 219 14.43 14.04 15.71
C GLN A 219 13.14 14.43 16.46
N ALA A 220 13.08 14.07 17.75
CA ALA A 220 12.01 14.42 18.68
C ALA A 220 10.60 13.99 18.26
N LYS A 221 10.49 13.08 17.28
CA LYS A 221 9.21 12.60 16.72
C LYS A 221 8.37 13.74 16.12
N GLU A 222 9.04 14.77 15.65
CA GLU A 222 8.41 15.91 15.01
C GLU A 222 7.71 15.49 13.72
N VAL A 223 6.50 16.03 13.51
CA VAL A 223 5.71 15.79 12.32
C VAL A 223 5.86 16.96 11.38
N THR A 224 6.32 16.68 10.17
CA THR A 224 6.31 17.62 9.06
C THR A 224 5.11 17.32 8.18
N GLN A 225 4.25 18.29 7.96
CA GLN A 225 3.04 18.14 7.15
C GLN A 225 3.06 19.10 5.96
N LEU A 226 2.68 18.58 4.80
CA LEU A 226 2.46 19.36 3.59
C LEU A 226 1.00 19.14 3.14
N THR A 227 0.20 20.19 3.19
CA THR A 227 -1.13 20.21 2.58
C THR A 227 -0.98 20.51 1.10
N THR A 228 -1.45 19.61 0.26
CA THR A 228 -1.37 19.77 -1.19
C THR A 228 -2.61 20.46 -1.74
N GLY A 229 -2.49 21.11 -2.90
CA GLY A 229 -3.65 21.61 -3.66
C GLY A 229 -4.38 20.52 -4.47
N HIS A 230 -4.01 19.26 -4.24
CA HIS A 230 -4.53 18.10 -4.95
C HIS A 230 -5.71 17.46 -4.21
N LEU A 231 -6.43 16.56 -4.90
CA LEU A 231 -7.45 15.72 -4.27
C LEU A 231 -6.80 14.75 -3.26
N PRO A 232 -7.59 14.16 -2.34
CA PRO A 232 -7.04 13.26 -1.33
C PRO A 232 -6.22 12.12 -1.91
N LEU A 233 -5.05 11.90 -1.29
CA LEU A 233 -4.16 10.80 -1.61
C LEU A 233 -4.62 9.53 -0.87
N LEU A 234 -4.59 8.39 -1.55
CA LEU A 234 -5.07 7.10 -1.02
C LEU A 234 -3.95 6.12 -0.71
N SER A 235 -2.80 6.26 -1.34
CA SER A 235 -1.65 5.37 -1.16
C SER A 235 -0.35 6.18 -1.11
N VAL A 236 0.56 5.77 -0.23
CA VAL A 236 1.89 6.36 -0.06
C VAL A 236 2.95 5.27 -0.04
N LEU A 237 4.09 5.53 -0.67
CA LEU A 237 5.18 4.58 -0.80
C LEU A 237 6.54 5.32 -0.74
N TYR A 238 7.44 4.89 0.15
CA TYR A 238 8.84 5.27 0.05
C TYR A 238 9.51 4.55 -1.11
N VAL A 239 10.23 5.28 -1.94
CA VAL A 239 10.99 4.76 -3.09
C VAL A 239 12.50 4.89 -2.88
N SER A 240 12.92 5.70 -1.92
CA SER A 240 14.26 5.77 -1.34
C SER A 240 14.15 6.28 0.10
N GLU A 241 15.26 6.54 0.76
CA GLU A 241 15.24 7.09 2.12
C GLU A 241 14.64 8.51 2.18
N THR A 242 14.76 9.27 1.10
CA THR A 242 14.33 10.67 1.04
C THR A 242 13.19 10.94 0.05
N GLU A 243 12.84 9.96 -0.79
CA GLU A 243 11.84 10.15 -1.83
C GLU A 243 10.59 9.32 -1.57
N ILE A 244 9.45 9.97 -1.73
CA ILE A 244 8.14 9.39 -1.48
C ILE A 244 7.28 9.56 -2.74
N VAL A 245 6.53 8.54 -3.10
CA VAL A 245 5.50 8.62 -4.13
C VAL A 245 4.14 8.42 -3.46
N ALA A 246 3.18 9.27 -3.80
CA ALA A 246 1.81 9.14 -3.34
C ALA A 246 0.82 9.36 -4.50
N ALA A 247 -0.32 8.68 -4.43
CA ALA A 247 -1.36 8.75 -5.45
C ALA A 247 -2.76 8.60 -4.84
N GLY A 248 -3.77 9.06 -5.56
CA GLY A 248 -5.14 9.00 -5.08
C GLY A 248 -6.16 9.44 -6.12
N HIS A 249 -7.04 10.35 -5.75
CA HIS A 249 -8.19 10.75 -6.57
C HIS A 249 -7.84 11.58 -7.81
N ASP A 250 -6.65 12.14 -7.90
CA ASP A 250 -6.19 12.88 -9.10
C ASP A 250 -5.75 11.97 -10.26
N CYS A 251 -5.87 10.65 -10.12
CA CYS A 251 -5.57 9.67 -11.16
C CYS A 251 -4.11 9.66 -11.62
N CYS A 252 -3.20 10.26 -10.88
CA CYS A 252 -1.77 10.27 -11.20
C CYS A 252 -0.90 10.21 -9.94
N PRO A 253 0.28 9.59 -10.01
CA PRO A 253 1.25 9.61 -8.92
C PRO A 253 1.99 10.94 -8.86
N TYR A 254 2.30 11.35 -7.64
CA TYR A 254 3.09 12.52 -7.29
C TYR A 254 4.34 12.13 -6.53
N GLN A 255 5.46 12.78 -6.81
CA GLN A 255 6.71 12.61 -6.10
C GLN A 255 6.91 13.74 -5.10
N PHE A 256 7.32 13.36 -3.90
CA PHE A 256 7.69 14.26 -2.80
C PHE A 256 9.08 13.93 -2.32
N SER A 257 9.81 14.93 -1.82
CA SER A 257 11.12 14.78 -1.20
C SER A 257 11.05 15.16 0.27
N TYR A 258 11.56 14.31 1.14
CA TYR A 258 11.70 14.55 2.57
C TYR A 258 13.16 14.51 2.98
N LYS A 259 13.72 15.63 3.37
CA LYS A 259 15.15 15.79 3.73
C LYS A 259 15.38 15.96 5.23
N GLY A 260 14.34 15.78 6.03
CA GLY A 260 14.35 15.95 7.47
C GLY A 260 13.21 16.84 7.96
N PRO A 261 13.08 17.08 9.29
CA PRO A 261 12.02 17.89 9.87
C PRO A 261 11.92 19.28 9.24
N GLY A 262 10.69 19.67 8.91
CA GLY A 262 10.40 20.94 8.22
C GLY A 262 10.71 20.97 6.72
N CYS A 263 11.33 19.93 6.15
CA CYS A 263 11.74 19.85 4.76
C CYS A 263 11.00 18.74 3.99
N LEU A 264 9.69 18.92 3.80
CA LEU A 264 8.85 18.06 2.95
C LEU A 264 8.35 18.89 1.77
N GLU A 265 8.72 18.52 0.56
CA GLU A 265 8.47 19.29 -0.64
C GLU A 265 7.80 18.44 -1.72
N PHE A 266 6.88 19.05 -2.48
CA PHE A 266 6.40 18.48 -3.73
C PHE A 266 7.45 18.63 -4.81
N VAL A 267 7.80 17.54 -5.50
CA VAL A 267 8.83 17.56 -6.55
C VAL A 267 8.19 17.68 -7.92
N LYS A 268 7.34 16.71 -8.28
CA LYS A 268 6.72 16.67 -9.62
C LYS A 268 5.55 15.69 -9.68
N LYS A 269 4.75 15.82 -10.73
CA LYS A 269 3.85 14.80 -11.23
C LYS A 269 4.66 13.75 -11.96
N VAL A 270 4.44 12.46 -11.65
CA VAL A 270 5.17 11.34 -12.29
C VAL A 270 4.59 11.04 -13.66
N ASP A 271 3.27 11.12 -13.79
CA ASP A 271 2.57 10.96 -15.06
C ASP A 271 2.67 12.25 -15.88
N ILE A 272 3.55 12.24 -16.87
CA ILE A 272 3.66 13.33 -17.85
C ILE A 272 2.92 12.86 -19.10
N PRO A 273 1.79 13.49 -19.49
CA PRO A 273 1.11 13.14 -20.73
C PRO A 273 2.11 13.24 -21.88
N LYS A 274 2.19 12.22 -22.73
CA LYS A 274 2.94 12.32 -23.97
C LYS A 274 2.36 13.50 -24.72
N GLN A 275 3.10 14.61 -24.81
CA GLN A 275 2.78 15.65 -25.77
C GLN A 275 2.69 14.95 -27.12
N SER A 276 1.48 14.90 -27.71
CA SER A 276 1.35 14.53 -29.09
C SER A 276 2.32 15.41 -29.85
N SER A 277 3.35 14.81 -30.46
CA SER A 277 4.27 15.55 -31.32
C SER A 277 3.40 16.27 -32.32
N LYS A 278 3.28 17.59 -32.18
CA LYS A 278 2.71 18.45 -33.21
C LYS A 278 3.69 18.36 -34.37
N GLY A 279 3.54 17.31 -35.19
CA GLY A 279 4.07 17.31 -36.53
C GLY A 279 3.51 18.60 -37.17
N ASN A 280 4.31 19.30 -37.95
CA ASN A 280 3.94 20.49 -38.70
C ASN A 280 2.61 20.24 -39.44
N MET A 281 1.49 20.50 -38.76
CA MET A 281 0.19 20.47 -39.39
C MET A 281 0.08 21.69 -40.31
N SER A 282 -0.26 21.45 -41.58
CA SER A 282 -0.55 22.55 -42.47
C SER A 282 -1.70 23.38 -41.93
N ALA A 283 -1.70 24.70 -42.19
CA ALA A 283 -2.76 25.62 -41.76
C ALA A 283 -4.17 25.06 -42.13
N MET A 284 -4.28 24.39 -43.26
CA MET A 284 -5.51 23.76 -43.73
C MET A 284 -5.97 22.54 -42.91
N GLN A 285 -5.04 21.76 -42.35
CA GLN A 285 -5.35 20.69 -41.38
C GLN A 285 -5.77 21.27 -40.02
N HIS A 286 -5.19 22.40 -39.62
CA HIS A 286 -5.58 23.10 -38.41
C HIS A 286 -7.02 23.63 -38.51
N PHE A 287 -7.41 24.24 -39.60
CA PHE A 287 -8.79 24.70 -39.86
C PHE A 287 -9.78 23.53 -39.91
N ARG A 288 -9.46 22.43 -40.60
CA ARG A 288 -10.33 21.22 -40.60
C ARG A 288 -10.51 20.61 -39.22
N ASN A 289 -9.51 20.68 -38.35
CA ASN A 289 -9.63 20.20 -36.99
C ASN A 289 -10.43 21.14 -36.10
N LEU A 290 -10.39 22.45 -36.36
CA LEU A 290 -11.26 23.44 -35.70
C LEU A 290 -12.73 23.25 -36.11
N ASP A 291 -12.99 23.04 -37.40
CA ASP A 291 -14.34 22.74 -37.90
C ASP A 291 -14.90 21.42 -37.35
N LYS A 292 -14.09 20.37 -37.25
CA LYS A 292 -14.46 19.12 -36.60
C LYS A 292 -14.77 19.30 -35.11
N LYS A 293 -13.99 20.10 -34.38
CA LYS A 293 -14.25 20.44 -32.98
C LYS A 293 -15.53 21.27 -32.78
N ALA A 294 -15.89 22.09 -33.75
CA ALA A 294 -17.13 22.87 -33.70
C ALA A 294 -18.40 22.03 -34.00
N ILE A 295 -18.24 20.88 -34.65
CA ILE A 295 -19.36 19.98 -35.02
C ILE A 295 -19.53 18.84 -33.99
N THR A 296 -18.46 18.45 -33.30
CA THR A 296 -18.50 17.48 -32.22
C THR A 296 -18.16 18.19 -30.92
N GLU A 297 -19.16 18.49 -30.10
CA GLU A 297 -18.99 18.84 -28.66
C GLU A 297 -18.51 17.63 -27.84
N GLU A 298 -17.82 16.67 -28.43
CA GLU A 298 -17.01 15.72 -27.73
C GLU A 298 -15.66 16.41 -27.42
N GLU A 299 -15.65 17.22 -26.34
CA GLU A 299 -14.42 17.42 -25.61
C GLU A 299 -13.82 16.04 -25.37
N GLU A 300 -12.56 15.83 -25.78
CA GLU A 300 -11.73 14.76 -25.21
C GLU A 300 -11.62 15.05 -23.71
N THR A 301 -12.61 14.61 -22.95
CA THR A 301 -12.65 14.67 -21.48
C THR A 301 -11.71 13.65 -20.86
N GLY A 302 -10.72 13.18 -21.60
CA GLY A 302 -9.62 12.39 -21.07
C GLY A 302 -8.81 13.25 -20.08
N LEU A 303 -8.66 12.76 -18.85
CA LEU A 303 -7.92 13.44 -17.77
C LEU A 303 -6.46 13.77 -18.12
N GLY A 304 -5.97 13.39 -19.31
CA GLY A 304 -4.58 13.54 -19.72
C GLY A 304 -3.60 12.73 -18.85
N CYS A 305 -4.11 11.73 -18.13
CA CYS A 305 -3.38 10.81 -17.28
C CYS A 305 -3.54 9.38 -17.81
N LEU A 306 -2.60 8.49 -17.44
CA LEU A 306 -2.68 7.07 -17.83
C LEU A 306 -3.83 6.37 -17.10
N HIS A 307 -4.09 6.71 -15.83
CA HIS A 307 -5.29 6.29 -15.12
C HIS A 307 -6.44 7.24 -15.40
N GLN A 308 -7.63 6.67 -15.57
CA GLN A 308 -8.87 7.41 -15.81
C GLN A 308 -9.79 7.46 -14.58
N ASN A 309 -9.37 6.84 -13.48
CA ASN A 309 -10.05 6.87 -12.18
C ASN A 309 -9.01 6.81 -11.04
N SER A 310 -9.48 6.94 -9.81
CA SER A 310 -8.63 6.99 -8.61
C SER A 310 -7.66 5.82 -8.51
N ILE A 311 -6.40 6.13 -8.22
CA ILE A 311 -5.38 5.15 -7.90
C ILE A 311 -5.56 4.71 -6.45
N THR A 312 -5.78 3.43 -6.24
CA THR A 312 -6.08 2.87 -4.92
C THR A 312 -4.87 2.28 -4.21
N GLU A 313 -3.88 1.81 -4.95
CA GLU A 313 -2.69 1.20 -4.36
C GLU A 313 -1.44 1.46 -5.21
N LEU A 314 -0.33 1.75 -4.52
CA LEU A 314 1.03 1.76 -5.04
C LEU A 314 1.81 0.57 -4.48
N CYS A 315 2.66 -0.05 -5.31
CA CYS A 315 3.46 -1.19 -4.89
C CYS A 315 4.85 -1.16 -5.53
N VAL A 316 5.89 -1.50 -4.76
CA VAL A 316 7.24 -1.72 -5.32
C VAL A 316 7.19 -2.91 -6.26
N LEU A 317 7.73 -2.75 -7.47
CA LEU A 317 7.79 -3.80 -8.48
C LEU A 317 9.23 -4.30 -8.70
N GLU A 318 10.20 -3.40 -8.78
CA GLU A 318 11.62 -3.74 -8.96
C GLU A 318 12.50 -2.86 -8.06
N GLY A 319 13.57 -3.45 -7.55
CA GLY A 319 14.51 -2.82 -6.62
C GLY A 319 14.11 -2.98 -5.15
N PRO A 320 15.07 -2.84 -4.23
CA PRO A 320 14.79 -2.78 -2.79
C PRO A 320 14.08 -1.47 -2.41
N LYS A 321 13.37 -1.44 -1.29
CA LYS A 321 12.68 -0.22 -0.81
C LYS A 321 13.61 0.99 -0.67
N ALA A 322 14.89 0.76 -0.40
CA ALA A 322 15.91 1.81 -0.30
C ALA A 322 16.31 2.41 -1.66
N LYS A 323 16.03 1.73 -2.77
CA LYS A 323 16.31 2.18 -4.13
C LYS A 323 15.35 1.48 -5.09
N VAL A 324 14.13 1.97 -5.13
CA VAL A 324 13.10 1.43 -6.03
C VAL A 324 13.41 1.83 -7.46
N GLU A 325 13.51 0.84 -8.35
CA GLU A 325 13.73 1.06 -9.77
C GLU A 325 12.41 1.18 -10.52
N LYS A 326 11.41 0.34 -10.13
CA LYS A 326 10.06 0.39 -10.68
C LYS A 326 9.02 0.21 -9.59
N PHE A 327 7.95 0.96 -9.71
CA PHE A 327 6.74 0.76 -8.92
C PHE A 327 5.52 0.62 -9.85
N SER A 328 4.45 0.09 -9.32
CA SER A 328 3.18 -0.04 -10.03
C SER A 328 2.07 0.69 -9.28
N SER A 329 1.11 1.16 -10.04
CA SER A 329 -0.15 1.68 -9.55
C SER A 329 -1.32 0.86 -10.08
N VAL A 330 -2.36 0.71 -9.27
CA VAL A 330 -3.64 0.12 -9.70
C VAL A 330 -4.76 1.08 -9.37
N GLY A 331 -5.69 1.23 -10.29
CA GLY A 331 -6.80 2.18 -10.20
C GLY A 331 -8.17 1.53 -10.26
N LEU A 332 -9.20 2.30 -9.92
CA LEU A 332 -10.61 1.89 -10.07
C LEU A 332 -11.06 1.79 -11.54
N ASP A 333 -10.24 2.27 -12.47
CA ASP A 333 -10.41 2.09 -13.91
C ASP A 333 -10.07 0.67 -14.40
N GLY A 334 -9.59 -0.20 -13.49
CA GLY A 334 -9.15 -1.55 -13.81
C GLY A 334 -7.77 -1.61 -14.45
N ALA A 335 -7.08 -0.49 -14.59
CA ALA A 335 -5.74 -0.43 -15.13
C ALA A 335 -4.68 -0.72 -14.06
N MET A 336 -3.61 -1.37 -14.48
CA MET A 336 -2.34 -1.46 -13.78
C MET A 336 -1.27 -0.78 -14.64
N VAL A 337 -0.58 0.20 -14.07
CA VAL A 337 0.48 0.94 -14.75
C VAL A 337 1.80 0.68 -14.04
N VAL A 338 2.84 0.45 -14.81
CA VAL A 338 4.22 0.29 -14.31
C VAL A 338 4.99 1.57 -14.61
N TRP A 339 5.63 2.09 -13.60
CA TRP A 339 6.40 3.34 -13.66
C TRP A 339 7.88 3.05 -13.45
N ASP A 340 8.72 3.51 -14.37
CA ASP A 340 10.16 3.57 -14.18
C ASP A 340 10.50 4.76 -13.30
N PHE A 341 11.12 4.51 -12.15
CA PHE A 341 11.54 5.56 -11.24
C PHE A 341 13.02 5.90 -11.44
N LYS A 342 13.28 7.14 -11.79
CA LYS A 342 14.64 7.68 -11.94
C LYS A 342 14.96 8.53 -10.72
N HIS A 343 15.96 8.10 -9.97
CA HIS A 343 16.48 8.82 -8.80
C HIS A 343 17.22 10.11 -9.20
#